data_e0c4d600f3ca2a50320d07a326a09ccf
#
_entry.id   e0c4d600f3ca2a50320d07a326a09ccf
#
_cell.length_a   1.000
_cell.length_b   1.000
_cell.length_c   1.000
_cell.angle_alpha   90.00
_cell.angle_beta   90.00
_cell.angle_gamma   90.00
#
_symmetry.space_group_name_H-M   'P 1'
#
loop_
_entity.id
_entity.type
_entity.pdbx_description
1 polymer ?
#
loop_
_entity_poly.entity_id
_entity_poly.type
_entity_poly.pdbx_seq_one_letter_code
_entity_poly.pdbx_strand_id
1 'polypeptide(L)'
;MPNSPENINSPLFTNPLETFPGLSIEDLNKYLPAIRTVDDMSFSNDRMEEGIFLAKCLDGLREIPDQSMDLIIADPPEDPWNSTEEIGQRMTLQAYYQWNNDWLAESYRVLKSTGAIYLFSPWQYSGMYHGLLSNTFKVQSRISWRIRSNDSLEKIKTWANQTSDIWFATKSDDFLFNQKVVGQKFEEREFDPTIVHSNLWLDIPKLAEENGRYSQKLYSRILESSSFKLNWVLDPFMRTGDVGVASKQSGRRFVGFETNKDHLLLAMKRIDKN
;
A
#
# COMPACT_ATOMS: atom_id res chain seq x y z
N MET A 1 29.66 -15.50 -24.48
CA MET A 1 28.49 -15.42 -23.63
C MET A 1 28.32 -13.93 -23.28
N PRO A 2 27.28 -13.25 -23.69
CA PRO A 2 27.10 -11.85 -23.29
C PRO A 2 26.64 -11.82 -21.84
N ASN A 3 27.31 -11.00 -21.05
CA ASN A 3 26.96 -10.67 -19.67
C ASN A 3 25.49 -10.22 -19.61
N SER A 4 24.71 -10.86 -18.74
CA SER A 4 23.40 -10.35 -18.36
C SER A 4 23.59 -8.92 -17.83
N PRO A 5 22.74 -7.97 -18.20
CA PRO A 5 22.82 -6.64 -17.63
C PRO A 5 22.57 -6.78 -16.11
N GLU A 6 23.55 -6.36 -15.33
CA GLU A 6 23.40 -6.16 -13.90
C GLU A 6 22.14 -5.31 -13.69
N ASN A 7 21.32 -5.72 -12.75
CA ASN A 7 20.06 -5.09 -12.43
C ASN A 7 20.35 -3.71 -11.81
N ILE A 8 20.48 -2.69 -12.67
CA ILE A 8 20.87 -1.32 -12.32
C ILE A 8 19.84 -0.64 -11.37
N ASN A 9 18.70 -1.30 -11.11
CA ASN A 9 17.61 -0.80 -10.28
C ASN A 9 17.61 -1.32 -8.83
N SER A 10 18.68 -1.96 -8.37
CA SER A 10 18.78 -2.32 -6.96
C SER A 10 18.92 -1.06 -6.09
N PRO A 11 18.15 -0.93 -4.99
CA PRO A 11 18.32 0.18 -4.03
C PRO A 11 19.72 0.28 -3.43
N LEU A 12 20.52 -0.79 -3.52
CA LEU A 12 21.89 -0.83 -3.02
C LEU A 12 22.88 -0.11 -3.97
N PHE A 13 22.54 0.03 -5.26
CA PHE A 13 23.38 0.69 -6.26
C PHE A 13 22.70 1.99 -6.69
N THR A 14 23.06 3.11 -6.07
CA THR A 14 22.46 4.41 -6.37
C THR A 14 23.31 5.24 -7.30
N ASN A 15 22.63 5.87 -8.24
CA ASN A 15 23.13 7.03 -8.94
C ASN A 15 23.12 8.24 -7.98
N PRO A 16 24.26 8.96 -7.78
CA PRO A 16 24.29 10.13 -6.92
C PRO A 16 23.33 11.26 -7.34
N LEU A 17 22.79 11.20 -8.55
CA LEU A 17 21.81 12.16 -9.08
C LEU A 17 20.36 11.75 -8.80
N GLU A 18 20.12 10.59 -8.19
CA GLU A 18 18.77 10.17 -7.83
C GLU A 18 18.23 10.96 -6.62
N THR A 19 16.97 11.36 -6.71
CA THR A 19 16.25 12.09 -5.66
C THR A 19 16.14 11.27 -4.35
N PHE A 20 16.34 9.96 -4.46
CA PHE A 20 16.42 9.00 -3.34
C PHE A 20 17.66 8.13 -3.50
N PRO A 21 18.79 8.56 -2.93
CA PRO A 21 19.98 7.71 -2.93
C PRO A 21 19.68 6.41 -2.16
N GLY A 22 20.13 5.28 -2.69
CA GLY A 22 20.03 4.00 -2.03
C GLY A 22 20.77 3.99 -0.69
N LEU A 23 21.18 2.83 -0.28
CA LEU A 23 21.76 2.62 1.04
C LEU A 23 23.27 2.85 0.99
N SER A 24 23.79 3.63 1.93
CA SER A 24 25.21 3.72 2.21
C SER A 24 25.70 2.49 3.00
N ILE A 25 27.02 2.31 3.11
CA ILE A 25 27.61 1.28 3.97
C ILE A 25 27.17 1.47 5.43
N GLU A 26 27.04 2.72 5.89
CA GLU A 26 26.57 3.03 7.23
C GLU A 26 25.11 2.63 7.43
N ASP A 27 24.24 2.89 6.45
CA ASP A 27 22.85 2.44 6.46
C ASP A 27 22.78 0.91 6.52
N LEU A 28 23.60 0.20 5.72
CA LEU A 28 23.65 -1.27 5.74
C LEU A 28 24.11 -1.80 7.11
N ASN A 29 25.14 -1.22 7.68
CA ASN A 29 25.61 -1.61 9.01
C ASN A 29 24.55 -1.38 10.10
N LYS A 30 23.70 -0.35 9.94
CA LYS A 30 22.62 -0.04 10.88
C LYS A 30 21.43 -0.98 10.70
N TYR A 31 20.96 -1.17 9.46
CA TYR A 31 19.65 -1.79 9.19
C TYR A 31 19.72 -3.30 8.96
N LEU A 32 20.80 -3.85 8.41
CA LEU A 32 20.92 -5.30 8.20
C LEU A 32 20.72 -6.13 9.48
N PRO A 33 21.38 -5.81 10.61
CA PRO A 33 21.19 -6.56 11.85
C PRO A 33 19.82 -6.31 12.53
N ALA A 34 19.08 -5.28 12.08
CA ALA A 34 17.77 -4.93 12.62
C ALA A 34 16.59 -5.46 11.79
N ILE A 35 16.85 -6.26 10.75
CA ILE A 35 15.81 -6.92 9.99
C ILE A 35 15.06 -7.87 10.91
N ARG A 36 13.73 -7.74 10.92
CA ARG A 36 12.81 -8.65 11.59
C ARG A 36 12.07 -9.50 10.57
N THR A 37 11.75 -10.72 10.97
CA THR A 37 10.98 -11.69 10.16
C THR A 37 9.66 -12.03 10.86
N VAL A 38 8.89 -12.95 10.31
CA VAL A 38 7.67 -13.47 10.93
C VAL A 38 7.96 -14.08 12.31
N ASP A 39 9.11 -14.75 12.47
CA ASP A 39 9.51 -15.38 13.73
C ASP A 39 9.75 -14.38 14.87
N ASP A 40 9.97 -13.11 14.54
CA ASP A 40 10.14 -12.02 15.51
C ASP A 40 8.81 -11.37 15.90
N MET A 41 7.69 -11.78 15.29
CA MET A 41 6.36 -11.28 15.59
C MET A 41 5.78 -12.04 16.81
N SER A 42 5.52 -11.32 17.89
CA SER A 42 4.88 -11.87 19.09
C SER A 42 3.66 -11.02 19.47
N PHE A 43 2.75 -10.85 18.51
CA PHE A 43 1.59 -9.99 18.67
C PHE A 43 0.46 -10.68 19.44
N SER A 44 -0.21 -9.91 20.28
CA SER A 44 -1.48 -10.26 20.91
C SER A 44 -2.35 -9.01 21.00
N ASN A 45 -3.63 -9.14 21.30
CA ASN A 45 -4.53 -7.97 21.42
C ASN A 45 -4.06 -6.95 22.46
N ASP A 46 -3.39 -7.42 23.52
CA ASP A 46 -2.87 -6.56 24.58
C ASP A 46 -1.43 -6.06 24.29
N ARG A 47 -0.76 -6.69 23.32
CA ARG A 47 0.63 -6.39 22.99
C ARG A 47 0.84 -6.33 21.48
N MET A 48 0.56 -5.18 20.92
CA MET A 48 0.88 -4.85 19.54
C MET A 48 2.12 -3.95 19.49
N GLU A 49 3.03 -4.26 18.57
CA GLU A 49 4.26 -3.47 18.36
C GLU A 49 4.31 -2.95 16.91
N GLU A 50 4.78 -1.71 16.76
CA GLU A 50 5.05 -1.15 15.45
C GLU A 50 6.24 -1.86 14.81
N GLY A 51 6.17 -2.05 13.51
CA GLY A 51 7.29 -2.62 12.80
C GLY A 51 7.06 -2.93 11.35
N ILE A 52 8.19 -3.20 10.69
CA ILE A 52 8.21 -3.72 9.34
C ILE A 52 8.98 -5.03 9.31
N PHE A 53 8.51 -5.98 8.54
CA PHE A 53 8.97 -7.36 8.59
C PHE A 53 9.28 -7.89 7.20
N LEU A 54 10.38 -8.64 7.09
CA LEU A 54 10.69 -9.44 5.91
C LEU A 54 9.78 -10.67 5.90
N ALA A 55 8.64 -10.55 5.24
CA ALA A 55 7.58 -11.54 5.28
C ALA A 55 6.73 -11.50 4.01
N LYS A 56 6.18 -12.66 3.63
CA LYS A 56 5.06 -12.69 2.70
C LYS A 56 3.80 -12.18 3.40
N CYS A 57 2.93 -11.54 2.65
CA CYS A 57 1.69 -10.96 3.14
C CYS A 57 0.85 -11.96 3.97
N LEU A 58 0.60 -13.16 3.45
CA LEU A 58 -0.18 -14.17 4.16
C LEU A 58 0.47 -14.66 5.46
N ASP A 59 1.79 -14.82 5.45
CA ASP A 59 2.51 -15.27 6.64
C ASP A 59 2.47 -14.20 7.73
N GLY A 60 2.72 -12.94 7.36
CA GLY A 60 2.63 -11.82 8.30
C GLY A 60 1.20 -11.57 8.80
N LEU A 61 0.19 -11.64 7.94
CA LEU A 61 -1.21 -11.44 8.32
C LEU A 61 -1.67 -12.46 9.38
N ARG A 62 -1.23 -13.73 9.29
CA ARG A 62 -1.60 -14.78 10.25
C ARG A 62 -1.11 -14.51 11.68
N GLU A 63 0.00 -13.77 11.81
CA GLU A 63 0.55 -13.39 13.12
C GLU A 63 -0.17 -12.17 13.73
N ILE A 64 -0.96 -11.43 12.94
CA ILE A 64 -1.71 -10.29 13.45
C ILE A 64 -3.00 -10.78 14.14
N PRO A 65 -3.29 -10.31 15.37
CA PRO A 65 -4.50 -10.66 16.08
C PRO A 65 -5.77 -10.20 15.38
N ASP A 66 -6.87 -10.92 15.62
CA ASP A 66 -8.19 -10.54 15.14
C ASP A 66 -8.57 -9.13 15.60
N GLN A 67 -9.20 -8.37 14.73
CA GLN A 67 -9.79 -7.07 15.05
C GLN A 67 -8.81 -6.08 15.71
N SER A 68 -7.55 -6.09 15.29
CA SER A 68 -6.50 -5.23 15.84
C SER A 68 -6.16 -4.02 14.96
N MET A 69 -6.43 -4.09 13.64
CA MET A 69 -6.11 -3.04 12.68
C MET A 69 -7.28 -2.09 12.46
N ASP A 70 -6.99 -0.79 12.40
CA ASP A 70 -7.99 0.25 12.13
C ASP A 70 -8.12 0.54 10.63
N LEU A 71 -6.99 0.47 9.90
CA LEU A 71 -6.94 0.79 8.47
C LEU A 71 -5.95 -0.13 7.75
N ILE A 72 -6.35 -0.63 6.59
CA ILE A 72 -5.47 -1.36 5.67
C ILE A 72 -5.33 -0.55 4.39
N ILE A 73 -4.09 -0.36 3.92
CA ILE A 73 -3.77 0.24 2.63
C ILE A 73 -2.96 -0.79 1.85
N ALA A 74 -3.55 -1.35 0.80
CA ALA A 74 -2.99 -2.49 0.08
C ALA A 74 -2.77 -2.17 -1.40
N ASP A 75 -1.53 -2.35 -1.87
CA ASP A 75 -1.14 -2.26 -3.29
C ASP A 75 -0.52 -3.60 -3.72
N PRO A 76 -1.36 -4.63 -3.95
CA PRO A 76 -0.88 -5.97 -4.27
C PRO A 76 -0.14 -6.03 -5.60
N PRO A 77 0.73 -7.03 -5.84
CA PRO A 77 1.35 -7.27 -7.14
C PRO A 77 0.30 -7.33 -8.26
N GLU A 78 0.46 -6.46 -9.25
CA GLU A 78 -0.54 -6.21 -10.29
C GLU A 78 -0.65 -7.30 -11.35
N ASP A 79 0.40 -8.11 -11.54
CA ASP A 79 0.49 -9.03 -12.69
C ASP A 79 0.76 -10.47 -12.25
N PRO A 80 -0.21 -11.38 -12.44
CA PRO A 80 -0.02 -12.80 -12.15
C PRO A 80 1.01 -13.49 -13.05
N TRP A 81 1.33 -12.88 -14.19
CA TRP A 81 2.28 -13.44 -15.16
C TRP A 81 3.73 -13.12 -14.85
N ASN A 82 3.98 -12.10 -14.04
CA ASN A 82 5.30 -11.77 -13.55
C ASN A 82 5.55 -12.48 -12.22
N SER A 83 6.64 -13.24 -12.14
CA SER A 83 7.06 -13.75 -10.85
C SER A 83 7.54 -12.60 -9.98
N THR A 84 6.96 -12.47 -8.79
CA THR A 84 7.45 -11.61 -7.72
C THR A 84 7.86 -12.45 -6.54
N GLU A 85 8.68 -11.94 -5.64
CA GLU A 85 9.07 -12.66 -4.42
C GLU A 85 7.83 -12.97 -3.56
N GLU A 86 6.80 -12.13 -3.60
CA GLU A 86 5.54 -12.32 -2.91
C GLU A 86 4.76 -13.52 -3.47
N ILE A 87 4.58 -13.57 -4.79
CA ILE A 87 3.86 -14.63 -5.48
C ILE A 87 4.74 -15.87 -5.67
N GLY A 88 6.05 -15.68 -5.80
CA GLY A 88 7.05 -16.74 -5.94
C GLY A 88 7.21 -17.29 -7.36
N GLN A 89 6.14 -17.39 -8.13
CA GLN A 89 6.15 -17.88 -9.50
C GLN A 89 4.99 -17.31 -10.31
N ARG A 90 5.03 -17.50 -11.63
CA ARG A 90 3.89 -17.15 -12.48
C ARG A 90 2.65 -17.94 -12.05
N MET A 91 1.54 -17.23 -11.91
CA MET A 91 0.26 -17.83 -11.55
C MET A 91 -0.69 -17.89 -12.74
N THR A 92 -1.56 -18.87 -12.74
CA THR A 92 -2.78 -18.80 -13.55
C THR A 92 -3.71 -17.72 -12.99
N LEU A 93 -4.63 -17.22 -13.80
CA LEU A 93 -5.63 -16.25 -13.30
C LEU A 93 -6.46 -16.82 -12.15
N GLN A 94 -6.76 -18.13 -12.19
CA GLN A 94 -7.49 -18.81 -11.11
C GLN A 94 -6.67 -18.84 -9.81
N ALA A 95 -5.37 -19.17 -9.89
CA ALA A 95 -4.48 -19.18 -8.73
C ALA A 95 -4.30 -17.77 -8.16
N TYR A 96 -4.17 -16.76 -9.03
CA TYR A 96 -4.10 -15.37 -8.63
C TYR A 96 -5.40 -14.88 -7.96
N TYR A 97 -6.54 -15.27 -8.49
CA TYR A 97 -7.84 -15.01 -7.85
C TYR A 97 -7.89 -15.63 -6.45
N GLN A 98 -7.50 -16.89 -6.30
CA GLN A 98 -7.51 -17.58 -5.00
C GLN A 98 -6.54 -16.94 -4.01
N TRP A 99 -5.32 -16.62 -4.43
CA TRP A 99 -4.35 -15.92 -3.60
C TRP A 99 -4.87 -14.56 -3.11
N ASN A 100 -5.54 -13.80 -4.01
CA ASN A 100 -6.16 -12.54 -3.61
C ASN A 100 -7.32 -12.74 -2.63
N ASN A 101 -8.12 -13.79 -2.82
CA ASN A 101 -9.19 -14.14 -1.88
C ASN A 101 -8.64 -14.47 -0.48
N ASP A 102 -7.53 -15.20 -0.43
CA ASP A 102 -6.95 -15.66 0.84
C ASP A 102 -6.40 -14.48 1.66
N TRP A 103 -5.61 -13.59 1.08
CA TRP A 103 -5.12 -12.45 1.84
C TRP A 103 -6.21 -11.42 2.16
N LEU A 104 -7.23 -11.29 1.35
CA LEU A 104 -8.39 -10.44 1.66
C LEU A 104 -9.20 -11.02 2.82
N ALA A 105 -9.36 -12.34 2.90
CA ALA A 105 -10.01 -12.99 4.05
C ALA A 105 -9.24 -12.73 5.35
N GLU A 106 -7.91 -12.87 5.34
CA GLU A 106 -7.07 -12.53 6.49
C GLU A 106 -7.13 -11.03 6.82
N SER A 107 -7.12 -10.16 5.81
CA SER A 107 -7.30 -8.72 6.00
C SER A 107 -8.63 -8.39 6.69
N TYR A 108 -9.71 -9.07 6.31
CA TYR A 108 -11.01 -8.92 6.98
C TYR A 108 -10.95 -9.39 8.43
N ARG A 109 -10.27 -10.51 8.72
CA ARG A 109 -10.11 -11.04 10.09
C ARG A 109 -9.43 -10.01 10.99
N VAL A 110 -8.29 -9.47 10.57
CA VAL A 110 -7.47 -8.56 11.38
C VAL A 110 -8.06 -7.15 11.50
N LEU A 111 -8.94 -6.76 10.58
CA LEU A 111 -9.57 -5.44 10.60
C LEU A 111 -10.61 -5.34 11.71
N LYS A 112 -10.63 -4.24 12.45
CA LYS A 112 -11.68 -3.91 13.45
C LYS A 112 -13.05 -3.77 12.77
N SER A 113 -14.13 -3.91 13.52
CA SER A 113 -15.50 -3.72 13.01
C SER A 113 -15.71 -2.33 12.39
N THR A 114 -15.07 -1.30 12.94
CA THR A 114 -15.11 0.09 12.43
C THR A 114 -14.04 0.39 11.37
N GLY A 115 -13.22 -0.60 11.03
CA GLY A 115 -12.06 -0.43 10.16
C GLY A 115 -12.40 -0.44 8.66
N ALA A 116 -11.45 0.05 7.88
CA ALA A 116 -11.54 0.19 6.43
C ALA A 116 -10.33 -0.36 5.70
N ILE A 117 -10.52 -0.73 4.44
CA ILE A 117 -9.47 -1.09 3.50
C ILE A 117 -9.53 -0.19 2.27
N TYR A 118 -8.36 0.30 1.85
CA TYR A 118 -8.13 0.93 0.56
C TYR A 118 -7.25 0.00 -0.29
N LEU A 119 -7.80 -0.51 -1.37
CA LEU A 119 -7.15 -1.47 -2.25
C LEU A 119 -6.89 -0.85 -3.60
N PHE A 120 -5.62 -0.73 -3.97
CA PHE A 120 -5.19 -0.26 -5.28
C PHE A 120 -5.37 -1.37 -6.31
N SER A 121 -5.89 -1.01 -7.48
CA SER A 121 -6.20 -1.97 -8.52
C SER A 121 -5.96 -1.37 -9.90
N PRO A 122 -5.20 -2.05 -10.76
CA PRO A 122 -5.16 -1.69 -12.16
C PRO A 122 -6.52 -1.97 -12.79
N TRP A 123 -6.87 -1.19 -13.81
CA TRP A 123 -8.19 -1.28 -14.44
C TRP A 123 -8.51 -2.68 -14.99
N GLN A 124 -7.51 -3.44 -15.42
CA GLN A 124 -7.67 -4.80 -15.96
C GLN A 124 -8.29 -5.77 -14.95
N TYR A 125 -7.95 -5.60 -13.67
CA TYR A 125 -8.39 -6.48 -12.58
C TYR A 125 -9.44 -5.82 -11.67
N SER A 126 -9.87 -4.60 -11.98
CA SER A 126 -10.82 -3.85 -11.17
C SER A 126 -12.13 -4.62 -10.92
N GLY A 127 -12.66 -5.30 -11.96
CA GLY A 127 -13.84 -6.16 -11.82
C GLY A 127 -13.63 -7.38 -10.91
N MET A 128 -12.44 -7.98 -10.95
CA MET A 128 -12.08 -9.10 -10.08
C MET A 128 -12.05 -8.63 -8.60
N TYR A 129 -11.37 -7.54 -8.32
CA TYR A 129 -11.29 -6.99 -6.96
C TYR A 129 -12.65 -6.53 -6.43
N HIS A 130 -13.50 -5.94 -7.28
CA HIS A 130 -14.87 -5.64 -6.88
C HIS A 130 -15.63 -6.90 -6.43
N GLY A 131 -15.55 -7.98 -7.20
CA GLY A 131 -16.19 -9.25 -6.84
C GLY A 131 -15.65 -9.83 -5.52
N LEU A 132 -14.33 -9.87 -5.36
CA LEU A 132 -13.68 -10.36 -4.13
C LEU A 132 -14.05 -9.52 -2.90
N LEU A 133 -13.98 -8.20 -3.00
CA LEU A 133 -14.35 -7.31 -1.90
C LEU A 133 -15.83 -7.44 -1.55
N SER A 134 -16.72 -7.51 -2.53
CA SER A 134 -18.18 -7.62 -2.31
C SER A 134 -18.59 -8.93 -1.61
N ASN A 135 -17.77 -9.98 -1.69
CA ASN A 135 -18.04 -11.24 -0.99
C ASN A 135 -17.74 -11.15 0.53
N THR A 136 -16.86 -10.27 0.94
CA THR A 136 -16.33 -10.25 2.32
C THR A 136 -16.54 -8.90 3.00
N PHE A 137 -16.29 -7.80 2.29
CA PHE A 137 -16.41 -6.43 2.78
C PHE A 137 -17.67 -5.75 2.27
N LYS A 138 -17.98 -4.58 2.82
CA LYS A 138 -18.97 -3.65 2.28
C LYS A 138 -18.25 -2.62 1.42
N VAL A 139 -18.40 -2.75 0.10
CA VAL A 139 -17.79 -1.82 -0.85
C VAL A 139 -18.52 -0.48 -0.76
N GLN A 140 -17.83 0.56 -0.37
CA GLN A 140 -18.38 1.91 -0.18
C GLN A 140 -18.22 2.77 -1.44
N SER A 141 -17.04 2.70 -2.08
CA SER A 141 -16.76 3.54 -3.25
C SER A 141 -15.64 2.95 -4.11
N ARG A 142 -15.71 3.23 -5.41
CA ARG A 142 -14.58 3.14 -6.33
C ARG A 142 -14.05 4.56 -6.54
N ILE A 143 -12.83 4.80 -6.12
CA ILE A 143 -12.13 6.06 -6.31
C ILE A 143 -11.36 5.95 -7.63
N SER A 144 -11.68 6.81 -8.59
CA SER A 144 -10.90 6.92 -9.83
C SER A 144 -9.81 7.96 -9.62
N TRP A 145 -8.58 7.49 -9.65
CA TRP A 145 -7.41 8.32 -9.44
C TRP A 145 -6.63 8.53 -10.74
N ARG A 146 -6.27 9.78 -11.02
CA ARG A 146 -5.52 10.13 -12.22
C ARG A 146 -4.07 9.65 -12.12
N ILE A 147 -3.67 8.83 -13.10
CA ILE A 147 -2.28 8.45 -13.32
C ILE A 147 -1.77 9.11 -14.61
N ARG A 148 -0.46 9.33 -14.72
CA ARG A 148 0.16 9.67 -15.99
C ARG A 148 0.60 8.39 -16.68
N SER A 149 0.17 8.16 -17.92
CA SER A 149 0.74 7.09 -18.75
C SER A 149 2.15 7.46 -19.15
N ASN A 150 3.09 6.53 -19.02
CA ASN A 150 4.45 6.66 -19.53
C ASN A 150 4.55 6.15 -20.98
N ASP A 151 3.43 5.66 -21.55
CA ASP A 151 3.43 5.17 -22.91
C ASP A 151 3.67 6.32 -23.90
N SER A 152 4.56 6.11 -24.86
CA SER A 152 4.73 7.05 -25.96
C SER A 152 3.42 7.10 -26.74
N LEU A 153 2.93 8.31 -27.05
CA LEU A 153 1.69 8.53 -27.79
C LEU A 153 1.63 7.73 -29.11
N GLU A 154 2.78 7.46 -29.71
CA GLU A 154 2.91 6.68 -30.96
C GLU A 154 2.51 5.21 -30.82
N LYS A 155 2.52 4.65 -29.61
CA LYS A 155 2.14 3.24 -29.33
C LYS A 155 0.67 3.07 -28.97
N ILE A 156 -0.03 4.17 -28.67
CA ILE A 156 -1.42 4.12 -28.23
C ILE A 156 -2.34 4.10 -29.45
N LYS A 157 -2.98 2.94 -29.68
CA LYS A 157 -3.92 2.77 -30.81
C LYS A 157 -5.38 2.98 -30.42
N THR A 158 -5.68 3.27 -29.17
CA THR A 158 -7.04 3.45 -28.61
C THR A 158 -7.00 4.55 -27.54
N TRP A 159 -7.94 4.54 -26.60
CA TRP A 159 -7.96 5.47 -25.48
C TRP A 159 -6.75 5.23 -24.57
N ALA A 160 -6.00 6.30 -24.27
CA ALA A 160 -4.93 6.24 -23.29
C ALA A 160 -5.49 5.96 -21.88
N ASN A 161 -4.96 4.94 -21.21
CA ASN A 161 -5.34 4.69 -19.83
C ASN A 161 -4.67 5.73 -18.92
N GLN A 162 -5.45 6.61 -18.31
CA GLN A 162 -4.98 7.69 -17.44
C GLN A 162 -5.56 7.60 -16.02
N THR A 163 -6.19 6.48 -15.69
CA THR A 163 -6.78 6.27 -14.36
C THR A 163 -6.39 4.92 -13.79
N SER A 164 -6.30 4.87 -12.48
CA SER A 164 -6.25 3.66 -11.69
C SER A 164 -7.39 3.69 -10.69
N ASP A 165 -7.81 2.53 -10.23
CA ASP A 165 -8.88 2.41 -9.26
C ASP A 165 -8.31 2.20 -7.86
N ILE A 166 -8.94 2.82 -6.87
CA ILE A 166 -8.74 2.52 -5.46
C ILE A 166 -10.11 2.13 -4.91
N TRP A 167 -10.25 0.89 -4.49
CA TRP A 167 -11.47 0.42 -3.86
C TRP A 167 -11.47 0.78 -2.38
N PHE A 168 -12.45 1.55 -1.94
CA PHE A 168 -12.72 1.83 -0.55
C PHE A 168 -13.81 0.89 -0.06
N ALA A 169 -13.47 0.04 0.90
CA ALA A 169 -14.40 -0.91 1.49
C ALA A 169 -14.24 -0.96 3.00
N THR A 170 -15.29 -1.38 3.71
CA THR A 170 -15.36 -1.37 5.17
C THR A 170 -15.80 -2.73 5.69
N LYS A 171 -15.46 -3.03 6.95
CA LYS A 171 -15.86 -4.28 7.57
C LYS A 171 -17.36 -4.29 7.94
N SER A 172 -17.90 -3.14 8.32
CA SER A 172 -19.31 -2.97 8.68
C SER A 172 -19.87 -1.64 8.17
N ASP A 173 -21.13 -1.36 8.47
CA ASP A 173 -21.75 -0.06 8.17
C ASP A 173 -21.38 1.03 9.19
N ASP A 174 -20.89 0.61 10.37
CA ASP A 174 -20.36 1.51 11.40
C ASP A 174 -18.84 1.64 11.19
N PHE A 175 -18.44 2.55 10.32
CA PHE A 175 -17.05 2.78 9.97
C PHE A 175 -16.62 4.24 10.16
N LEU A 176 -15.34 4.44 10.35
CA LEU A 176 -14.75 5.75 10.51
C LEU A 176 -14.52 6.42 9.16
N PHE A 177 -15.16 7.59 8.97
CA PHE A 177 -14.85 8.47 7.85
C PHE A 177 -14.96 9.95 8.28
N ASN A 178 -13.84 10.67 8.21
CA ASN A 178 -13.74 12.04 8.71
C ASN A 178 -14.01 13.07 7.60
N GLN A 179 -15.27 13.29 7.31
CA GLN A 179 -15.73 14.24 6.27
C GLN A 179 -15.19 15.65 6.48
N LYS A 180 -15.14 16.13 7.74
CA LYS A 180 -14.66 17.47 8.06
C LYS A 180 -13.21 17.68 7.62
N VAL A 181 -12.35 16.73 7.93
CA VAL A 181 -10.92 16.80 7.54
C VAL A 181 -10.78 16.73 6.03
N VAL A 182 -11.54 15.88 5.36
CA VAL A 182 -11.50 15.79 3.90
C VAL A 182 -11.89 17.12 3.27
N GLY A 183 -12.99 17.72 3.69
CA GLY A 183 -13.44 19.01 3.17
C GLY A 183 -12.45 20.15 3.42
N GLN A 184 -11.99 20.32 4.64
CA GLN A 184 -11.13 21.44 5.01
C GLN A 184 -9.68 21.30 4.50
N LYS A 185 -9.13 20.10 4.52
CA LYS A 185 -7.69 19.88 4.28
C LYS A 185 -7.35 19.53 2.83
N PHE A 186 -8.27 18.88 2.12
CA PHE A 186 -7.99 18.36 0.77
C PHE A 186 -8.83 18.98 -0.32
N GLU A 187 -9.99 19.50 -0.01
CA GLU A 187 -10.87 20.18 -0.98
C GLU A 187 -10.85 21.70 -0.82
N GLU A 188 -10.07 22.22 0.13
CA GLU A 188 -9.84 23.66 0.37
C GLU A 188 -11.13 24.47 0.51
N ARG A 189 -12.12 23.91 1.20
CA ARG A 189 -13.41 24.52 1.44
C ARG A 189 -13.84 24.43 2.90
N GLU A 190 -14.77 25.26 3.29
CA GLU A 190 -15.41 25.15 4.60
C GLU A 190 -16.18 23.83 4.70
N PHE A 191 -16.21 23.25 5.90
CA PHE A 191 -16.97 22.03 6.13
C PHE A 191 -18.47 22.33 6.03
N ASP A 192 -19.11 21.68 5.07
CA ASP A 192 -20.55 21.62 4.90
C ASP A 192 -21.00 20.15 4.90
N PRO A 193 -21.79 19.71 5.88
CA PRO A 193 -22.21 18.32 5.99
C PRO A 193 -23.13 17.85 4.85
N THR A 194 -23.66 18.79 4.05
CA THR A 194 -24.50 18.46 2.88
C THR A 194 -23.70 18.18 1.61
N ILE A 195 -22.41 18.50 1.63
CA ILE A 195 -21.54 18.31 0.47
C ILE A 195 -20.92 16.91 0.50
N VAL A 196 -21.17 16.16 -0.56
CA VAL A 196 -20.54 14.85 -0.80
C VAL A 196 -19.13 15.04 -1.38
N HIS A 197 -18.15 14.36 -0.80
CA HIS A 197 -16.77 14.40 -1.29
C HIS A 197 -16.62 13.57 -2.56
N SER A 198 -15.83 14.08 -3.51
CA SER A 198 -15.64 13.43 -4.79
C SER A 198 -14.76 12.17 -4.68
N ASN A 199 -15.20 11.10 -5.33
CA ASN A 199 -14.39 9.91 -5.57
C ASN A 199 -13.54 10.00 -6.87
N LEU A 200 -13.48 11.16 -7.49
CA LEU A 200 -12.63 11.45 -8.65
C LEU A 200 -11.43 12.30 -8.19
N TRP A 201 -10.25 11.67 -8.07
CA TRP A 201 -9.04 12.31 -7.57
C TRP A 201 -8.12 12.73 -8.72
N LEU A 202 -8.28 13.97 -9.19
CA LEU A 202 -7.51 14.56 -10.29
C LEU A 202 -6.35 15.44 -9.80
N ASP A 203 -6.39 15.85 -8.55
CA ASP A 203 -5.49 16.82 -7.92
C ASP A 203 -4.25 16.18 -7.27
N ILE A 204 -4.17 14.85 -7.26
CA ILE A 204 -3.03 14.10 -6.74
C ILE A 204 -2.28 13.51 -7.93
N PRO A 205 -1.17 14.13 -8.38
CA PRO A 205 -0.39 13.55 -9.45
C PRO A 205 0.24 12.24 -9.01
N LYS A 206 0.19 11.20 -9.86
CA LYS A 206 1.19 10.15 -9.79
C LYS A 206 2.51 10.82 -10.10
N LEU A 207 3.44 10.77 -9.18
CA LEU A 207 4.79 11.21 -9.47
C LEU A 207 5.28 10.30 -10.61
N ALA A 208 5.79 10.92 -11.68
CA ALA A 208 6.46 10.18 -12.75
C ALA A 208 7.77 9.69 -12.15
N GLU A 209 7.75 8.54 -11.48
CA GLU A 209 8.90 8.06 -10.78
C GLU A 209 9.43 6.79 -11.38
N GLU A 210 10.72 6.85 -11.63
CA GLU A 210 11.55 5.72 -12.00
C GLU A 210 11.47 4.56 -10.98
N ASN A 211 10.92 4.81 -9.78
CA ASN A 211 10.89 3.86 -8.66
C ASN A 211 9.48 3.42 -8.21
N GLY A 212 8.44 3.68 -8.99
CA GLY A 212 7.08 3.19 -8.72
C GLY A 212 6.42 3.73 -7.44
N ARG A 213 6.86 4.92 -6.96
CA ARG A 213 6.35 5.55 -5.74
C ARG A 213 5.13 6.41 -6.01
N TYR A 214 4.26 6.48 -5.01
CA TYR A 214 3.11 7.36 -5.06
C TYR A 214 3.32 8.63 -4.24
N SER A 215 2.54 9.66 -4.56
CA SER A 215 2.59 10.92 -3.82
C SER A 215 2.21 10.73 -2.35
N GLN A 216 2.98 11.30 -1.43
CA GLN A 216 2.64 11.33 0.00
C GLN A 216 1.26 11.98 0.25
N LYS A 217 0.82 12.91 -0.62
CA LYS A 217 -0.53 13.52 -0.56
C LYS A 217 -1.64 12.46 -0.70
N LEU A 218 -1.40 11.38 -1.48
CA LEU A 218 -2.34 10.27 -1.65
C LEU A 218 -2.58 9.55 -0.32
N TYR A 219 -1.50 9.12 0.31
CA TYR A 219 -1.58 8.40 1.58
C TYR A 219 -2.07 9.29 2.72
N SER A 220 -1.65 10.56 2.76
CA SER A 220 -2.17 11.52 3.74
C SER A 220 -3.68 11.67 3.64
N ARG A 221 -4.24 11.73 2.42
CA ARG A 221 -5.70 11.81 2.23
C ARG A 221 -6.40 10.56 2.78
N ILE A 222 -5.90 9.37 2.47
CA ILE A 222 -6.47 8.11 2.97
C ILE A 222 -6.38 8.04 4.51
N LEU A 223 -5.20 8.32 5.07
CA LEU A 223 -4.97 8.25 6.51
C LEU A 223 -5.87 9.22 7.28
N GLU A 224 -5.96 10.46 6.83
CA GLU A 224 -6.74 11.50 7.51
C GLU A 224 -8.26 11.29 7.37
N SER A 225 -8.71 10.67 6.26
CA SER A 225 -10.13 10.38 6.08
C SER A 225 -10.62 9.19 6.90
N SER A 226 -9.77 8.17 7.11
CA SER A 226 -10.22 6.87 7.64
C SER A 226 -9.42 6.39 8.84
N SER A 227 -8.69 7.27 9.51
CA SER A 227 -8.00 6.95 10.77
C SER A 227 -7.75 8.18 11.63
N PHE A 228 -7.50 7.96 12.92
CA PHE A 228 -7.04 8.97 13.87
C PHE A 228 -5.58 8.73 14.28
N LYS A 229 -4.99 9.69 14.99
CA LYS A 229 -3.68 9.49 15.64
C LYS A 229 -3.74 8.27 16.55
N LEU A 230 -2.64 7.53 16.60
CA LEU A 230 -2.46 6.28 17.34
C LEU A 230 -3.27 5.07 16.81
N ASN A 231 -4.10 5.23 15.77
CA ASN A 231 -4.70 4.08 15.10
C ASN A 231 -3.64 3.21 14.43
N TRP A 232 -3.94 1.92 14.31
CA TRP A 232 -3.10 0.93 13.66
C TRP A 232 -3.36 0.89 12.16
N VAL A 233 -2.31 1.12 11.38
CA VAL A 233 -2.33 1.05 9.92
C VAL A 233 -1.48 -0.14 9.48
N LEU A 234 -2.03 -0.94 8.58
CA LEU A 234 -1.36 -2.08 7.98
C LEU A 234 -1.16 -1.86 6.48
N ASP A 235 0.05 -2.13 6.02
CA ASP A 235 0.38 -2.26 4.60
C ASP A 235 0.95 -3.65 4.32
N PRO A 236 0.16 -4.57 3.77
CA PRO A 236 0.60 -5.95 3.53
C PRO A 236 1.56 -6.09 2.34
N PHE A 237 1.76 -5.02 1.54
CA PHE A 237 2.61 -4.99 0.33
C PHE A 237 3.47 -3.74 0.29
N MET A 238 4.24 -3.52 1.35
CA MET A 238 4.82 -2.23 1.72
C MET A 238 5.82 -1.66 0.70
N ARG A 239 6.50 -2.49 -0.10
CA ARG A 239 7.56 -2.03 -1.02
C ARG A 239 8.60 -1.17 -0.28
N THR A 240 8.82 0.05 -0.72
CA THR A 240 9.79 0.98 -0.11
C THR A 240 9.21 1.84 1.02
N GLY A 241 8.02 1.49 1.57
CA GLY A 241 7.48 2.02 2.82
C GLY A 241 6.79 3.37 2.75
N ASP A 242 6.17 3.73 1.62
CA ASP A 242 5.48 5.03 1.48
C ASP A 242 4.34 5.21 2.49
N VAL A 243 3.54 4.17 2.73
CA VAL A 243 2.47 4.19 3.75
C VAL A 243 3.05 4.32 5.15
N GLY A 244 4.16 3.62 5.44
CA GLY A 244 4.85 3.70 6.72
C GLY A 244 5.37 5.09 7.04
N VAL A 245 6.00 5.76 6.05
CA VAL A 245 6.43 7.16 6.17
C VAL A 245 5.25 8.08 6.46
N ALA A 246 4.16 7.97 5.67
CA ALA A 246 2.97 8.80 5.88
C ALA A 246 2.30 8.53 7.24
N SER A 247 2.26 7.29 7.68
CA SER A 247 1.71 6.90 8.98
C SER A 247 2.50 7.52 10.13
N LYS A 248 3.83 7.43 10.09
CA LYS A 248 4.69 8.02 11.10
C LYS A 248 4.57 9.54 11.15
N GLN A 249 4.63 10.21 10.00
CA GLN A 249 4.47 11.66 9.89
C GLN A 249 3.13 12.17 10.43
N SER A 250 2.10 11.36 10.34
CA SER A 250 0.74 11.71 10.78
C SER A 250 0.38 11.16 12.18
N GLY A 251 1.34 10.52 12.87
CA GLY A 251 1.19 9.99 14.23
C GLY A 251 0.30 8.74 14.33
N ARG A 252 0.26 7.92 13.28
CA ARG A 252 -0.38 6.60 13.27
C ARG A 252 0.65 5.53 13.58
N ARG A 253 0.24 4.44 14.20
CA ARG A 253 1.03 3.23 14.38
C ARG A 253 1.04 2.42 13.11
N PHE A 254 2.16 1.78 12.80
CA PHE A 254 2.32 1.13 11.50
C PHE A 254 2.88 -0.29 11.62
N VAL A 255 2.28 -1.20 10.85
CA VAL A 255 2.81 -2.54 10.56
C VAL A 255 2.88 -2.72 9.05
N GLY A 256 3.99 -3.25 8.54
CA GLY A 256 4.15 -3.50 7.11
C GLY A 256 4.94 -4.75 6.80
N PHE A 257 4.62 -5.38 5.66
CA PHE A 257 5.31 -6.57 5.15
C PHE A 257 5.95 -6.30 3.79
N GLU A 258 7.13 -6.84 3.60
CA GLU A 258 7.87 -6.78 2.35
C GLU A 258 8.71 -8.05 2.17
N THR A 259 8.69 -8.64 1.00
CA THR A 259 9.45 -9.86 0.67
C THR A 259 10.84 -9.56 0.12
N ASN A 260 11.00 -8.42 -0.54
CA ASN A 260 12.27 -7.98 -1.10
C ASN A 260 13.12 -7.29 -0.02
N LYS A 261 14.27 -7.88 0.28
CA LYS A 261 15.16 -7.37 1.32
C LYS A 261 15.68 -5.96 1.05
N ASP A 262 15.96 -5.63 -0.21
CA ASP A 262 16.48 -4.32 -0.60
C ASP A 262 15.41 -3.23 -0.43
N HIS A 263 14.16 -3.54 -0.80
CA HIS A 263 13.02 -2.67 -0.54
C HIS A 263 12.80 -2.45 0.96
N LEU A 264 12.89 -3.53 1.76
CA LEU A 264 12.73 -3.45 3.21
C LEU A 264 13.79 -2.54 3.84
N LEU A 265 15.07 -2.71 3.47
CA LEU A 265 16.17 -1.88 3.99
C LEU A 265 15.98 -0.40 3.62
N LEU A 266 15.53 -0.13 2.40
CA LEU A 266 15.20 1.23 1.99
C LEU A 266 14.01 1.80 2.77
N ALA A 267 12.98 1.00 3.01
CA ALA A 267 11.85 1.37 3.84
C ALA A 267 12.26 1.69 5.29
N MET A 268 13.13 0.85 5.89
CA MET A 268 13.69 1.11 7.23
C MET A 268 14.36 2.48 7.29
N LYS A 269 15.24 2.77 6.32
CA LYS A 269 15.92 4.08 6.24
C LYS A 269 14.94 5.25 6.11
N ARG A 270 13.93 5.11 5.28
CA ARG A 270 12.95 6.17 5.00
C ARG A 270 12.04 6.43 6.19
N ILE A 271 11.55 5.38 6.83
CA ILE A 271 10.67 5.49 7.99
C ILE A 271 11.42 6.02 9.21
N ASP A 272 12.69 5.63 9.39
CA ASP A 272 13.51 6.08 10.51
C ASP A 272 13.88 7.57 10.44
N LYS A 273 14.01 8.12 9.23
CA LYS A 273 14.33 9.55 9.01
C LYS A 273 13.13 10.49 9.16
N ASN A 274 11.92 9.99 9.29
CA ASN A 274 10.67 10.73 9.40
C ASN A 274 9.99 10.49 10.74
#